data_a18e3a1db4b151c8eddb7453ccd43ae9
#
_entry.id   a18e3a1db4b151c8eddb7453ccd43ae9
#
_cell.length_a   1.000
_cell.length_b   1.000
_cell.length_c   1.000
_cell.angle_alpha   90.00
_cell.angle_beta   90.00
_cell.angle_gamma   90.00
#
_symmetry.space_group_name_H-M   'P 1'
#
loop_
_entity.id
_entity.type
_entity.pdbx_description
1 polymer ?
#
loop_
_entity_poly.entity_id
_entity_poly.type
_entity_poly.pdbx_seq_one_letter_code
_entity_poly.pdbx_strand_id
1 'polypeptide(L)'
;MSVSFIRIDDRMIHGQTCTPWAREYPCDGLIAVNDKAAKSDVLKAAYKAASGKKTFVWTVEDFKKKAQKVLDSDTRYFLITKDPIDMRKILVEQGFKCGITKVIVGPCNDREGSTTLGNNQSITQEEAQALEDISKAGYSIEFSLLPDVSIGNWDKFKGKFGF
;
A
#
# COMPACT_ATOMS: atom_id res chain seq x y z
N MET A 1 -18.16 0.36 -0.48
CA MET A 1 -17.05 0.12 0.46
C MET A 1 -16.21 1.39 0.56
N SER A 2 -15.81 1.74 1.76
CA SER A 2 -15.04 2.96 2.04
C SER A 2 -13.57 2.87 1.63
N VAL A 3 -13.05 1.67 1.41
CA VAL A 3 -11.73 1.45 0.80
C VAL A 3 -11.95 0.65 -0.47
N SER A 4 -11.45 1.17 -1.57
CA SER A 4 -11.63 0.56 -2.90
C SER A 4 -10.35 -0.09 -3.44
N PHE A 5 -9.19 0.21 -2.84
CA PHE A 5 -7.90 -0.20 -3.35
C PHE A 5 -6.84 -0.16 -2.25
N ILE A 6 -6.01 -1.20 -2.17
CA ILE A 6 -4.92 -1.30 -1.20
C ILE A 6 -3.61 -1.46 -1.97
N ARG A 7 -2.65 -0.57 -1.74
CA ARG A 7 -1.38 -0.54 -2.47
C ARG A 7 -0.18 -0.30 -1.57
N ILE A 8 0.90 -0.97 -1.88
CA ILE A 8 2.23 -0.71 -1.31
C ILE A 8 3.06 -0.05 -2.41
N ASP A 9 3.57 1.14 -2.13
CA ASP A 9 4.31 1.95 -3.11
C ASP A 9 5.31 2.84 -2.37
N ASP A 10 6.59 2.67 -2.61
CA ASP A 10 7.63 3.42 -1.90
C ASP A 10 7.64 4.93 -2.23
N ARG A 11 6.98 5.31 -3.31
CA ARG A 11 6.75 6.71 -3.68
C ARG A 11 5.44 7.25 -3.11
N MET A 12 4.64 6.39 -2.51
CA MET A 12 3.33 6.65 -1.91
C MET A 12 2.36 7.31 -2.91
N ILE A 13 2.23 8.61 -2.92
CA ILE A 13 1.28 9.32 -3.78
C ILE A 13 2.01 10.13 -4.83
N HIS A 14 1.82 9.77 -6.09
CA HIS A 14 2.37 10.47 -7.25
C HIS A 14 1.44 10.25 -8.45
N GLY A 15 1.68 10.95 -9.56
CA GLY A 15 0.81 10.89 -10.73
C GLY A 15 0.56 9.48 -11.28
N GLN A 16 1.57 8.62 -11.27
CA GLN A 16 1.44 7.24 -11.75
C GLN A 16 0.65 6.34 -10.79
N THR A 17 0.62 6.65 -9.51
CA THR A 17 -0.24 5.94 -8.55
C THR A 17 -1.70 6.38 -8.71
N CYS A 18 -1.92 7.68 -8.77
CA CYS A 18 -3.28 8.21 -8.70
C CYS A 18 -4.04 8.05 -10.01
N THR A 19 -3.43 8.40 -11.14
CA THR A 19 -4.15 8.49 -12.41
C THR A 19 -4.51 7.15 -13.02
N PRO A 20 -3.56 6.22 -13.27
CA PRO A 20 -3.90 4.95 -13.89
C PRO A 20 -4.81 4.09 -13.02
N TRP A 21 -4.51 4.02 -11.71
CA TRP A 21 -5.27 3.18 -10.79
C TRP A 21 -6.65 3.74 -10.49
N ALA A 22 -6.81 5.08 -10.49
CA ALA A 22 -8.12 5.72 -10.33
C ALA A 22 -9.06 5.49 -11.52
N ARG A 23 -8.54 5.05 -12.67
CA ARG A 23 -9.36 4.61 -13.80
C ARG A 23 -9.91 3.19 -13.61
N GLU A 24 -9.19 2.36 -12.86
CA GLU A 24 -9.57 0.97 -12.60
C GLU A 24 -10.44 0.85 -11.34
N TYR A 25 -10.21 1.67 -10.34
CA TYR A 25 -10.89 1.62 -9.04
C TYR A 25 -11.44 2.99 -8.65
N PRO A 26 -12.64 3.04 -8.04
CA PRO A 26 -13.19 4.29 -7.54
C PRO A 26 -12.24 4.96 -6.54
N CYS A 27 -11.95 6.24 -6.74
CA CYS A 27 -11.05 6.99 -5.87
C CYS A 27 -11.59 8.39 -5.62
N ASP A 28 -12.17 8.60 -4.47
CA ASP A 28 -12.63 9.91 -4.02
C ASP A 28 -11.62 10.57 -3.08
N GLY A 29 -10.73 9.79 -2.51
CA GLY A 29 -9.67 10.26 -1.62
C GLY A 29 -8.57 9.23 -1.43
N LEU A 30 -7.49 9.64 -0.80
CA LEU A 30 -6.34 8.80 -0.53
C LEU A 30 -5.93 8.90 0.93
N ILE A 31 -5.55 7.76 1.49
CA ILE A 31 -4.97 7.65 2.83
C ILE A 31 -3.59 7.05 2.68
N ALA A 32 -2.56 7.84 2.94
CA ALA A 32 -1.18 7.39 2.97
C ALA A 32 -0.75 7.20 4.42
N VAL A 33 -0.23 6.01 4.74
CA VAL A 33 0.18 5.68 6.10
C VAL A 33 1.68 5.43 6.14
N ASN A 34 2.39 6.33 6.80
CA ASN A 34 3.83 6.23 7.05
C ASN A 34 4.21 7.24 8.12
N ASP A 35 4.87 6.80 9.18
CA ASP A 35 5.18 7.65 10.33
C ASP A 35 6.05 8.84 9.96
N LYS A 36 7.09 8.61 9.16
CA LYS A 36 8.01 9.67 8.73
C LYS A 36 7.31 10.71 7.85
N ALA A 37 6.54 10.26 6.89
CA ALA A 37 5.81 11.15 5.98
C ALA A 37 4.75 11.97 6.74
N ALA A 38 4.08 11.38 7.71
CA ALA A 38 3.06 12.05 8.51
C ALA A 38 3.62 13.20 9.35
N LYS A 39 4.91 13.18 9.64
CA LYS A 39 5.61 14.23 10.40
C LYS A 39 6.27 15.28 9.51
N SER A 40 6.16 15.15 8.19
CA SER A 40 6.77 16.06 7.22
C SER A 40 5.70 16.91 6.53
N ASP A 41 5.66 18.20 6.81
CA ASP A 41 4.73 19.12 6.15
C ASP A 41 5.01 19.22 4.64
N VAL A 42 6.28 19.11 4.25
CA VAL A 42 6.69 19.12 2.84
C VAL A 42 6.11 17.91 2.10
N LEU A 43 6.26 16.71 2.65
CA LEU A 43 5.72 15.48 2.03
C LEU A 43 4.18 15.50 2.00
N LYS A 44 3.54 15.94 3.07
CA LYS A 44 2.07 16.07 3.10
C LYS A 44 1.56 16.99 2.00
N ALA A 45 2.20 18.14 1.83
CA ALA A 45 1.83 19.11 0.78
C ALA A 45 2.07 18.52 -0.61
N ALA A 46 3.18 17.83 -0.82
CA ALA A 46 3.50 17.18 -2.09
C ALA A 46 2.46 16.11 -2.46
N TYR A 47 2.05 15.28 -1.50
CA TYR A 47 1.06 14.23 -1.74
C TYR A 47 -0.31 14.81 -2.07
N LYS A 48 -0.74 15.84 -1.36
CA LYS A 48 -2.01 16.53 -1.64
C LYS A 48 -2.01 17.14 -3.04
N ALA A 49 -0.90 17.79 -3.41
CA ALA A 49 -0.76 18.38 -4.74
C ALA A 49 -0.78 17.31 -5.85
N ALA A 50 -0.09 16.19 -5.63
CA ALA A 50 -0.02 15.10 -6.60
C ALA A 50 -1.37 14.40 -6.80
N SER A 51 -2.15 14.23 -5.74
CA SER A 51 -3.44 13.53 -5.83
C SER A 51 -4.55 14.37 -6.43
N GLY A 52 -4.57 15.67 -6.17
CA GLY A 52 -5.67 16.55 -6.53
C GLY A 52 -7.01 16.19 -5.85
N LYS A 53 -6.98 15.33 -4.86
CA LYS A 53 -8.16 14.80 -4.16
C LYS A 53 -7.99 14.95 -2.65
N LYS A 54 -9.04 14.63 -1.89
CA LYS A 54 -8.99 14.56 -0.44
C LYS A 54 -7.88 13.58 -0.03
N THR A 55 -6.88 14.06 0.69
CA THR A 55 -5.68 13.28 1.00
C THR A 55 -5.34 13.39 2.47
N PHE A 56 -5.22 12.25 3.13
CA PHE A 56 -4.74 12.14 4.50
C PHE A 56 -3.38 11.46 4.51
N VAL A 57 -2.49 11.97 5.36
CA VAL A 57 -1.19 11.35 5.61
C VAL A 57 -1.08 11.13 7.11
N TRP A 58 -1.14 9.88 7.52
CA TRP A 58 -1.22 9.50 8.94
C TRP A 58 -0.07 8.61 9.35
N THR A 59 0.23 8.64 10.65
CA THR A 59 1.05 7.59 11.26
C THR A 59 0.26 6.28 11.33
N VAL A 60 0.96 5.17 11.55
CA VAL A 60 0.31 3.86 11.77
C VAL A 60 -0.62 3.93 12.99
N GLU A 61 -0.21 4.62 14.04
CA GLU A 61 -1.02 4.79 15.25
C GLU A 61 -2.27 5.66 15.01
N ASP A 62 -2.13 6.74 14.26
CA ASP A 62 -3.27 7.58 13.88
C ASP A 62 -4.27 6.82 13.03
N PHE A 63 -3.79 5.98 12.13
CA PHE A 63 -4.68 5.12 11.33
C PHE A 63 -5.49 4.20 12.23
N LYS A 64 -4.85 3.58 13.23
CA LYS A 64 -5.54 2.72 14.19
C LYS A 64 -6.70 3.46 14.89
N LYS A 65 -6.43 4.69 15.33
CA LYS A 65 -7.44 5.51 16.00
C LYS A 65 -8.59 5.93 15.09
N LYS A 66 -8.31 6.09 13.80
CA LYS A 66 -9.27 6.59 12.81
C LYS A 66 -9.89 5.50 11.95
N ALA A 67 -9.49 4.25 12.14
CA ALA A 67 -9.92 3.13 11.29
C ALA A 67 -11.45 2.99 11.21
N GLN A 68 -12.15 3.15 12.32
CA GLN A 68 -13.62 3.03 12.32
C GLN A 68 -14.26 4.18 11.51
N LYS A 69 -13.72 5.39 11.62
CA LYS A 69 -14.22 6.52 10.81
C LYS A 69 -14.01 6.28 9.31
N VAL A 70 -12.90 5.63 8.94
CA VAL A 70 -12.66 5.26 7.55
C VAL A 70 -13.71 4.26 7.08
N LEU A 71 -13.97 3.22 7.87
CA LEU A 71 -14.97 2.19 7.53
C LEU A 71 -16.38 2.77 7.40
N ASP A 72 -16.72 3.77 8.21
CA ASP A 72 -18.04 4.41 8.22
C ASP A 72 -18.19 5.52 7.18
N SER A 73 -17.12 5.85 6.47
CA SER A 73 -17.11 6.96 5.51
C SER A 73 -17.81 6.61 4.20
N ASP A 74 -18.45 7.60 3.59
CA ASP A 74 -18.99 7.50 2.23
C ASP A 74 -17.90 7.74 1.15
N THR A 75 -16.76 8.30 1.55
CA THR A 75 -15.61 8.49 0.66
C THR A 75 -14.98 7.14 0.34
N ARG A 76 -14.66 6.92 -0.93
CA ARG A 76 -13.95 5.71 -1.37
C ARG A 76 -12.47 6.03 -1.44
N TYR A 77 -11.71 5.44 -0.51
CA TYR A 77 -10.30 5.71 -0.35
C TYR A 77 -9.40 4.68 -1.02
N PHE A 78 -8.29 5.15 -1.55
CA PHE A 78 -7.09 4.33 -1.75
C PHE A 78 -6.32 4.29 -0.44
N LEU A 79 -5.97 3.11 0.03
CA LEU A 79 -5.11 2.92 1.20
C LEU A 79 -3.71 2.55 0.70
N ILE A 80 -2.73 3.39 1.03
CA ILE A 80 -1.36 3.25 0.53
C ILE A 80 -0.38 3.29 1.68
N THR A 81 0.54 2.33 1.71
CA THR A 81 1.70 2.38 2.60
C THR A 81 2.99 2.41 1.78
N LYS A 82 4.06 2.86 2.39
CA LYS A 82 5.35 2.94 1.73
C LYS A 82 6.01 1.57 1.55
N ASP A 83 5.78 0.66 2.50
CA ASP A 83 6.41 -0.66 2.52
C ASP A 83 5.44 -1.74 3.04
N PRO A 84 5.78 -3.02 2.84
CA PRO A 84 4.98 -4.14 3.32
C PRO A 84 4.84 -4.21 4.84
N ILE A 85 5.82 -3.71 5.58
CA ILE A 85 5.84 -3.79 7.04
C ILE A 85 4.71 -2.95 7.63
N ASP A 86 4.54 -1.72 7.16
CA ASP A 86 3.44 -0.86 7.58
C ASP A 86 2.08 -1.45 7.18
N MET A 87 1.99 -2.03 5.99
CA MET A 87 0.74 -2.66 5.55
C MET A 87 0.39 -3.87 6.43
N ARG A 88 1.36 -4.68 6.82
CA ARG A 88 1.16 -5.77 7.76
C ARG A 88 0.63 -5.27 9.11
N LYS A 89 1.17 -4.18 9.62
CA LYS A 89 0.69 -3.57 10.87
C LYS A 89 -0.78 -3.23 10.79
N ILE A 90 -1.22 -2.67 9.67
CA ILE A 90 -2.63 -2.30 9.46
C ILE A 90 -3.52 -3.53 9.28
N LEU A 91 -3.18 -4.39 8.33
CA LEU A 91 -4.05 -5.49 7.92
C LEU A 91 -4.03 -6.67 8.90
N VAL A 92 -2.89 -6.95 9.52
CA VAL A 92 -2.70 -8.11 10.39
C VAL A 92 -2.72 -7.72 11.87
N GLU A 93 -1.83 -6.84 12.30
CA GLU A 93 -1.74 -6.48 13.73
C GLU A 93 -2.95 -5.70 14.23
N GLN A 94 -3.40 -4.70 13.47
CA GLN A 94 -4.60 -3.93 13.83
C GLN A 94 -5.88 -4.63 13.39
N GLY A 95 -5.80 -5.63 12.53
CA GLY A 95 -6.96 -6.36 12.04
C GLY A 95 -7.93 -5.54 11.22
N PHE A 96 -7.45 -4.52 10.51
CA PHE A 96 -8.29 -3.68 9.67
C PHE A 96 -8.86 -4.47 8.51
N LYS A 97 -10.18 -4.59 8.45
CA LYS A 97 -10.90 -5.32 7.40
C LYS A 97 -11.91 -4.41 6.74
N CYS A 98 -11.66 -4.08 5.49
CA CYS A 98 -12.51 -3.17 4.71
C CYS A 98 -13.30 -3.87 3.59
N GLY A 99 -13.17 -5.19 3.47
CA GLY A 99 -13.81 -5.96 2.40
C GLY A 99 -12.93 -6.17 1.18
N ILE A 100 -11.88 -5.38 0.98
CA ILE A 100 -10.89 -5.60 -0.07
C ILE A 100 -9.90 -6.67 0.41
N THR A 101 -9.67 -7.70 -0.41
CA THR A 101 -8.79 -8.83 -0.09
C THR A 101 -7.58 -8.93 -1.01
N LYS A 102 -7.40 -7.94 -1.89
CA LYS A 102 -6.27 -7.87 -2.82
C LYS A 102 -5.36 -6.70 -2.48
N VAL A 103 -4.07 -6.97 -2.34
CA VAL A 103 -3.03 -5.97 -2.14
C VAL A 103 -2.16 -5.90 -3.38
N ILE A 104 -1.98 -4.70 -3.92
CA ILE A 104 -1.11 -4.47 -5.07
C ILE A 104 0.21 -3.91 -4.58
N VAL A 105 1.31 -4.59 -4.92
CA VAL A 105 2.66 -4.11 -4.63
C VAL A 105 3.19 -3.40 -5.86
N GLY A 106 3.43 -2.12 -5.73
CA GLY A 106 4.00 -1.25 -6.75
C GLY A 106 5.52 -1.10 -6.58
N PRO A 107 6.07 0.10 -6.88
CA PRO A 107 7.48 0.33 -6.76
C PRO A 107 8.03 0.08 -5.36
N CYS A 108 9.11 -0.67 -5.30
CA CYS A 108 9.92 -0.90 -4.11
C CYS A 108 11.38 -0.86 -4.56
N ASN A 109 12.05 0.25 -4.28
CA ASN A 109 13.40 0.49 -4.78
C ASN A 109 14.41 -0.55 -4.27
N ASP A 110 15.38 -0.84 -5.11
CA ASP A 110 16.50 -1.69 -4.75
C ASP A 110 17.31 -1.03 -3.61
N ARG A 111 17.75 -1.85 -2.67
CA ARG A 111 18.54 -1.42 -1.51
C ARG A 111 19.30 -2.61 -0.92
N GLU A 112 20.23 -2.31 -0.03
CA GLU A 112 21.04 -3.34 0.62
C GLU A 112 20.16 -4.43 1.25
N GLY A 113 20.49 -5.68 0.94
CA GLY A 113 19.76 -6.84 1.46
C GLY A 113 18.45 -7.15 0.75
N SER A 114 18.08 -6.41 -0.30
CA SER A 114 16.88 -6.70 -1.06
C SER A 114 17.15 -7.72 -2.18
N THR A 115 16.10 -8.43 -2.55
CA THR A 115 16.08 -9.34 -3.70
C THR A 115 15.20 -8.73 -4.79
N THR A 116 15.73 -8.60 -5.99
CA THR A 116 15.02 -8.05 -7.13
C THR A 116 14.05 -9.07 -7.71
N LEU A 117 12.77 -8.70 -7.78
CA LEU A 117 11.71 -9.51 -8.40
C LEU A 117 11.38 -9.02 -9.81
N GLY A 118 11.52 -7.74 -10.04
CA GLY A 118 11.26 -7.08 -11.30
C GLY A 118 11.77 -5.66 -11.29
N ASN A 119 11.47 -4.89 -12.34
CA ASN A 119 11.90 -3.50 -12.46
C ASN A 119 11.29 -2.65 -11.32
N ASN A 120 12.15 -2.02 -10.51
CA ASN A 120 11.74 -1.26 -9.33
C ASN A 120 10.87 -2.06 -8.34
N GLN A 121 11.05 -3.38 -8.29
CA GLN A 121 10.33 -4.25 -7.36
C GLN A 121 11.31 -5.17 -6.67
N SER A 122 11.91 -4.65 -5.61
CA SER A 122 12.89 -5.36 -4.76
C SER A 122 12.38 -5.44 -3.33
N ILE A 123 12.54 -6.60 -2.70
CA ILE A 123 11.97 -6.90 -1.39
C ILE A 123 13.06 -7.43 -0.47
N THR A 124 13.12 -6.93 0.76
CA THR A 124 14.00 -7.47 1.80
C THR A 124 13.37 -8.73 2.43
N GLN A 125 14.19 -9.50 3.16
CA GLN A 125 13.68 -10.68 3.88
C GLN A 125 12.62 -10.28 4.93
N GLU A 126 12.80 -9.16 5.63
CA GLU A 126 11.82 -8.66 6.60
C GLU A 126 10.50 -8.28 5.92
N GLU A 127 10.59 -7.62 4.77
CA GLU A 127 9.40 -7.28 3.98
C GLU A 127 8.72 -8.53 3.42
N ALA A 128 9.49 -9.54 3.03
CA ALA A 128 8.96 -10.82 2.59
C ALA A 128 8.16 -11.51 3.71
N GLN A 129 8.66 -11.46 4.94
CA GLN A 129 7.92 -11.99 6.08
C GLN A 129 6.60 -11.24 6.28
N ALA A 130 6.61 -9.92 6.11
CA ALA A 130 5.39 -9.12 6.19
C ALA A 130 4.37 -9.51 5.11
N LEU A 131 4.82 -9.73 3.88
CA LEU A 131 3.96 -10.19 2.78
C LEU A 131 3.40 -11.59 3.06
N GLU A 132 4.21 -12.50 3.59
CA GLU A 132 3.76 -13.84 3.97
C GLU A 132 2.67 -13.77 5.05
N ASP A 133 2.86 -12.92 6.06
CA ASP A 133 1.86 -12.72 7.12
C ASP A 133 0.55 -12.15 6.57
N ILE A 134 0.63 -11.19 5.64
CA ILE A 134 -0.54 -10.64 4.96
C ILE A 134 -1.25 -11.72 4.14
N SER A 135 -0.50 -12.52 3.41
CA SER A 135 -1.04 -13.63 2.62
C SER A 135 -1.77 -14.66 3.49
N LYS A 136 -1.16 -15.04 4.62
CA LYS A 136 -1.78 -15.97 5.58
C LYS A 136 -3.03 -15.41 6.23
N ALA A 137 -3.15 -14.10 6.31
CA ALA A 137 -4.35 -13.43 6.83
C ALA A 137 -5.52 -13.39 5.83
N GLY A 138 -5.34 -13.95 4.64
CA GLY A 138 -6.40 -14.10 3.65
C GLY A 138 -6.34 -13.13 2.47
N TYR A 139 -5.26 -12.37 2.33
CA TYR A 139 -5.09 -11.43 1.21
C TYR A 139 -4.34 -12.08 0.05
N SER A 140 -4.79 -11.79 -1.17
CA SER A 140 -3.99 -12.04 -2.36
C SER A 140 -3.05 -10.87 -2.60
N ILE A 141 -1.83 -11.15 -3.06
CA ILE A 141 -0.82 -10.12 -3.27
C ILE A 141 -0.33 -10.23 -4.71
N GLU A 142 -0.43 -9.14 -5.45
CA GLU A 142 0.00 -9.06 -6.83
C GLU A 142 1.02 -7.93 -7.00
N PHE A 143 2.09 -8.21 -7.72
CA PHE A 143 3.14 -7.24 -8.02
C PHE A 143 2.83 -6.57 -9.35
N SER A 144 2.47 -5.30 -9.31
CA SER A 144 2.07 -4.56 -10.50
C SER A 144 2.40 -3.07 -10.37
N LEU A 145 3.26 -2.57 -11.26
CA LEU A 145 3.61 -1.15 -11.31
C LEU A 145 2.46 -0.32 -11.86
N LEU A 146 1.80 -0.82 -12.88
CA LEU A 146 0.64 -0.22 -13.53
C LEU A 146 -0.45 -1.28 -13.69
N PRO A 147 -1.71 -0.89 -13.94
CA PRO A 147 -2.81 -1.85 -14.03
C PRO A 147 -2.57 -3.02 -14.99
N ASP A 148 -1.87 -2.79 -16.09
CA ASP A 148 -1.63 -3.80 -17.13
C ASP A 148 -0.22 -4.40 -17.06
N VAL A 149 0.57 -4.10 -16.03
CA VAL A 149 1.97 -4.51 -15.91
C VAL A 149 2.18 -5.33 -14.65
N SER A 150 1.51 -6.49 -14.58
CA SER A 150 1.73 -7.46 -13.51
C SER A 150 2.90 -8.37 -13.83
N ILE A 151 3.76 -8.61 -12.84
CA ILE A 151 4.87 -9.58 -12.96
C ILE A 151 4.58 -10.89 -12.22
N GLY A 152 3.48 -10.97 -11.52
CA GLY A 152 3.05 -12.17 -10.81
C GLY A 152 2.55 -11.88 -9.41
N ASN A 153 2.12 -12.93 -8.72
CA ASN A 153 1.62 -12.87 -7.36
C ASN A 153 2.68 -13.32 -6.34
N TRP A 154 2.34 -13.22 -5.06
CA TRP A 154 3.25 -13.63 -3.98
C TRP A 154 3.62 -15.12 -4.07
N ASP A 155 2.72 -16.00 -4.45
CA ASP A 155 3.00 -17.42 -4.59
C ASP A 155 4.14 -17.71 -5.58
N LYS A 156 4.25 -16.89 -6.62
CA LYS A 156 5.33 -16.99 -7.60
C LYS A 156 6.70 -16.65 -6.98
N PHE A 157 6.75 -15.70 -6.07
CA PHE A 157 8.01 -15.12 -5.58
C PHE A 157 8.43 -15.58 -4.19
N LYS A 158 7.50 -16.06 -3.37
CA LYS A 158 7.78 -16.37 -1.96
C LYS A 158 8.89 -17.43 -1.76
N GLY A 159 9.06 -18.35 -2.69
CA GLY A 159 10.11 -19.34 -2.65
C GLY A 159 11.52 -18.77 -2.62
N LYS A 160 11.73 -17.58 -3.20
CA LYS A 160 13.02 -16.88 -3.15
C LYS A 160 13.43 -16.46 -1.75
N PHE A 161 12.47 -16.42 -0.82
CA PHE A 161 12.66 -16.00 0.57
C PHE A 161 12.49 -17.13 1.58
N GLY A 162 12.35 -18.36 1.08
CA GLY A 162 12.22 -19.55 1.93
C GLY A 162 10.79 -19.89 2.38
N PHE A 163 9.80 -19.34 1.73
CA PHE A 163 8.39 -19.63 2.03
C PHE A 163 7.73 -20.60 1.07
#